data_dadc45e3b2e33b16dee4b9c9b55f0627
#
_entry.id   dadc45e3b2e33b16dee4b9c9b55f0627
#
_cell.length_a   1.000
_cell.length_b   1.000
_cell.length_c   1.000
_cell.angle_alpha   90.00
_cell.angle_beta   90.00
_cell.angle_gamma   90.00
#
_symmetry.space_group_name_H-M   'P 1'
#
loop_
_entity.id
_entity.type
_entity.pdbx_description
1 polymer ?
#
loop_
_entity_poly.entity_id
_entity_poly.type
_entity_poly.pdbx_seq_one_letter_code
_entity_poly.pdbx_strand_id
1 'polypeptide(L)'
;MFHRVLPTRDEMRPLETTAEEFEWQMRILSRHFNVLRLVDAVDMLRTASLPPRAACVTFDDGYADNAAIAQPIMAKYGIPATVFVASGHLDGGRMWNDTIVESLRIIGEGELDLGEFGLGVFPIGDTGTRVKCAYSIIRASKYLGDARRREIAEYVASKAGELPDNLMLTSARLRDLSAAGVDIGGHTVSHPILAGLPIEQAREEIQGGRAALAGILGQPPRIFAYPNGRRDQDYNDEHVQLVKDAGFEAAVVTNVGVAGEGTDLYQLPRFTPWDKSELRYMVRMAWNARRLVKHTIA
;
A
#
# COMPACT_ATOMS: atom_id res chain seq x y z
N MET A 1 6.95 5.40 0.94
CA MET A 1 5.88 4.39 0.83
C MET A 1 6.05 3.62 -0.47
N PHE A 2 5.98 2.32 -0.43
CA PHE A 2 6.02 1.39 -1.55
C PHE A 2 4.79 0.48 -1.48
N HIS A 3 4.53 -0.28 -2.55
CA HIS A 3 3.61 -1.41 -2.54
C HIS A 3 4.38 -2.66 -2.91
N ARG A 4 4.98 -2.69 -4.10
CA ARG A 4 5.72 -3.83 -4.64
C ARG A 4 7.19 -3.50 -4.90
N VAL A 5 8.03 -4.53 -4.84
CA VAL A 5 9.40 -4.52 -5.35
C VAL A 5 9.56 -5.72 -6.27
N LEU A 6 9.58 -5.47 -7.57
CA LEU A 6 9.64 -6.53 -8.57
C LEU A 6 11.10 -6.98 -8.81
N PRO A 7 11.37 -8.25 -9.10
CA PRO A 7 12.73 -8.73 -9.35
C PRO A 7 13.37 -8.01 -10.54
N THR A 8 12.59 -7.77 -11.58
CA THR A 8 12.97 -7.07 -12.81
C THR A 8 11.79 -6.23 -13.29
N ARG A 9 12.02 -5.42 -14.32
CA ARG A 9 10.95 -4.61 -14.91
C ARG A 9 9.84 -5.51 -15.49
N ASP A 10 8.62 -5.20 -15.13
CA ASP A 10 7.41 -5.80 -15.69
C ASP A 10 6.68 -4.76 -16.54
N GLU A 11 6.51 -5.06 -17.83
CA GLU A 11 5.87 -4.14 -18.77
C GLU A 11 4.39 -3.91 -18.46
N MET A 12 3.69 -4.89 -17.85
CA MET A 12 2.31 -4.71 -17.38
C MET A 12 2.21 -3.86 -16.11
N ARG A 13 3.33 -3.63 -15.41
CA ARG A 13 3.42 -2.86 -14.17
C ARG A 13 4.53 -1.80 -14.25
N PRO A 14 4.48 -0.88 -15.22
CA PRO A 14 5.59 0.05 -15.52
C PRO A 14 5.91 1.03 -14.38
N LEU A 15 4.99 1.21 -13.43
CA LEU A 15 5.15 2.14 -12.31
C LEU A 15 5.76 1.48 -11.08
N GLU A 16 5.82 0.16 -11.02
CA GLU A 16 6.39 -0.55 -9.87
C GLU A 16 7.91 -0.39 -9.80
N THR A 17 8.43 -0.46 -8.58
CA THR A 17 9.85 -0.35 -8.30
C THR A 17 10.53 -1.70 -8.54
N THR A 18 11.66 -1.72 -9.24
CA THR A 18 12.48 -2.94 -9.38
C THR A 18 13.42 -3.13 -8.20
N ALA A 19 13.94 -4.36 -8.03
CA ALA A 19 14.94 -4.68 -6.99
C ALA A 19 16.17 -3.78 -7.08
N GLU A 20 16.66 -3.51 -8.30
CA GLU A 20 17.79 -2.60 -8.54
C GLU A 20 17.47 -1.16 -8.09
N GLU A 21 16.28 -0.65 -8.48
CA GLU A 21 15.83 0.68 -8.09
C GLU A 21 15.65 0.78 -6.56
N PHE A 22 15.05 -0.23 -5.96
CA PHE A 22 14.86 -0.29 -4.52
C PHE A 22 16.20 -0.36 -3.77
N GLU A 23 17.16 -1.12 -4.26
CA GLU A 23 18.47 -1.27 -3.63
C GLU A 23 19.24 0.05 -3.56
N TRP A 24 19.33 0.80 -4.66
CA TRP A 24 20.02 2.09 -4.59
C TRP A 24 19.25 3.13 -3.74
N GLN A 25 17.90 3.06 -3.67
CA GLN A 25 17.13 3.90 -2.78
C GLN A 25 17.45 3.58 -1.31
N MET A 26 17.52 2.30 -0.92
CA MET A 26 17.91 1.88 0.43
C MET A 26 19.35 2.30 0.77
N ARG A 27 20.26 2.18 -0.18
CA ARG A 27 21.63 2.67 -0.03
C ARG A 27 21.70 4.18 0.25
N ILE A 28 20.89 4.98 -0.44
CA ILE A 28 20.82 6.43 -0.20
C ILE A 28 20.23 6.71 1.19
N LEU A 29 19.14 6.04 1.54
CA LEU A 29 18.50 6.23 2.85
C LEU A 29 19.46 5.88 4.00
N SER A 30 20.15 4.74 3.93
CA SER A 30 21.10 4.33 4.97
C SER A 30 22.28 5.29 5.15
N ARG A 31 22.70 5.99 4.08
CA ARG A 31 23.83 6.93 4.12
C ARG A 31 23.48 8.33 4.57
N HIS A 32 22.25 8.77 4.32
CA HIS A 32 21.90 10.19 4.43
C HIS A 32 20.77 10.48 5.42
N PHE A 33 20.08 9.44 5.93
CA PHE A 33 18.93 9.58 6.82
C PHE A 33 19.08 8.72 8.07
N ASN A 34 18.44 9.14 9.14
CA ASN A 34 18.22 8.31 10.32
C ASN A 34 16.95 7.51 10.07
N VAL A 35 17.11 6.29 9.52
CA VAL A 35 15.97 5.43 9.22
C VAL A 35 15.53 4.70 10.48
N LEU A 36 14.27 4.91 10.87
CA LEU A 36 13.69 4.44 12.12
C LEU A 36 12.56 3.45 11.84
N ARG A 37 12.28 2.58 12.80
CA ARG A 37 11.00 1.88 12.84
C ARG A 37 9.89 2.91 12.98
N LEU A 38 8.78 2.72 12.28
CA LEU A 38 7.69 3.70 12.32
C LEU A 38 7.07 3.80 13.73
N VAL A 39 6.98 2.70 14.45
CA VAL A 39 6.50 2.68 15.85
C VAL A 39 7.37 3.54 16.76
N ASP A 40 8.70 3.45 16.63
CA ASP A 40 9.64 4.23 17.43
C ASP A 40 9.59 5.71 17.02
N ALA A 41 9.48 6.00 15.72
CA ALA A 41 9.33 7.36 15.22
C ALA A 41 8.05 8.04 15.72
N VAL A 42 6.93 7.28 15.84
CA VAL A 42 5.68 7.79 16.46
C VAL A 42 5.88 8.14 17.92
N ASP A 43 6.57 7.29 18.69
CA ASP A 43 6.86 7.56 20.10
C ASP A 43 7.81 8.77 20.27
N MET A 44 8.82 8.89 19.40
CA MET A 44 9.72 10.05 19.37
C MET A 44 9.00 11.34 18.93
N LEU A 45 8.02 11.24 18.01
CA LEU A 45 7.23 12.39 17.58
C LEU A 45 6.37 12.94 18.72
N ARG A 46 5.77 12.04 19.55
CA ARG A 46 5.00 12.41 20.76
C ARG A 46 5.84 13.18 21.78
N THR A 47 7.12 12.85 21.88
CA THR A 47 8.05 13.44 22.85
C THR A 47 8.95 14.53 22.26
N ALA A 48 8.67 14.96 21.01
CA ALA A 48 9.49 15.95 20.29
C ALA A 48 11.00 15.60 20.22
N SER A 49 11.32 14.30 20.19
CA SER A 49 12.70 13.78 20.23
C SER A 49 13.18 13.14 18.91
N LEU A 50 12.46 13.37 17.80
CA LEU A 50 12.89 12.88 16.49
C LEU A 50 14.27 13.40 16.11
N PRO A 51 15.20 12.53 15.69
CA PRO A 51 16.49 12.99 15.20
C PRO A 51 16.34 13.74 13.86
N PRO A 52 17.28 14.61 13.51
CA PRO A 52 17.26 15.28 12.22
C PRO A 52 17.30 14.25 11.08
N ARG A 53 16.64 14.54 9.99
CA ARG A 53 16.55 13.64 8.84
C ARG A 53 16.00 12.25 9.19
N ALA A 54 15.05 12.17 10.14
CA ALA A 54 14.31 10.95 10.40
C ALA A 54 13.53 10.51 9.16
N ALA A 55 13.53 9.23 8.87
CA ALA A 55 12.78 8.63 7.78
C ALA A 55 12.27 7.25 8.18
N CYS A 56 11.11 6.85 7.64
CA CYS A 56 10.58 5.51 7.81
C CYS A 56 10.26 4.91 6.43
N VAL A 57 10.53 3.61 6.26
CA VAL A 57 10.17 2.86 5.06
C VAL A 57 8.88 2.10 5.33
N THR A 58 7.91 2.24 4.44
CA THR A 58 6.61 1.56 4.57
C THR A 58 6.20 0.89 3.27
N PHE A 59 5.50 -0.23 3.38
CA PHE A 59 4.85 -0.92 2.28
C PHE A 59 3.37 -1.06 2.59
N ASP A 60 2.53 -1.01 1.55
CA ASP A 60 1.10 -1.22 1.67
C ASP A 60 0.70 -2.55 1.01
N ASP A 61 -0.50 -3.04 1.32
CA ASP A 61 -1.20 -4.19 0.78
C ASP A 61 -0.72 -5.57 1.30
N GLY A 62 0.55 -5.78 1.52
CA GLY A 62 1.08 -7.07 1.97
C GLY A 62 1.43 -8.02 0.82
N TYR A 63 2.11 -7.53 -0.21
CA TYR A 63 2.57 -8.36 -1.34
C TYR A 63 3.71 -9.31 -0.95
N ALA A 64 3.75 -10.47 -1.59
CA ALA A 64 4.76 -11.51 -1.36
C ALA A 64 6.21 -11.06 -1.61
N ASP A 65 6.40 -10.13 -2.55
CA ASP A 65 7.71 -9.57 -2.87
C ASP A 65 8.27 -8.67 -1.76
N ASN A 66 7.44 -8.20 -0.83
CA ASN A 66 7.91 -7.50 0.37
C ASN A 66 8.81 -8.40 1.24
N ALA A 67 8.49 -9.70 1.34
CA ALA A 67 9.32 -10.67 2.04
C ALA A 67 10.43 -11.25 1.14
N ALA A 68 10.10 -11.58 -0.11
CA ALA A 68 11.02 -12.32 -0.97
C ALA A 68 12.14 -11.45 -1.56
N ILE A 69 11.90 -10.15 -1.77
CA ILE A 69 12.80 -9.24 -2.47
C ILE A 69 13.17 -8.03 -1.60
N ALA A 70 12.17 -7.31 -1.06
CA ALA A 70 12.44 -6.08 -0.34
C ALA A 70 13.16 -6.33 0.99
N GLN A 71 12.73 -7.32 1.78
CA GLN A 71 13.31 -7.62 3.10
C GLN A 71 14.81 -7.95 3.03
N PRO A 72 15.32 -8.84 2.15
CA PRO A 72 16.76 -9.08 2.02
C PRO A 72 17.56 -7.83 1.67
N ILE A 73 17.03 -6.97 0.80
CA ILE A 73 17.68 -5.71 0.43
C ILE A 73 17.72 -4.77 1.64
N MET A 74 16.61 -4.61 2.36
CA MET A 74 16.58 -3.77 3.57
C MET A 74 17.54 -4.28 4.64
N ALA A 75 17.58 -5.59 4.88
CA ALA A 75 18.51 -6.21 5.83
C ALA A 75 19.98 -5.93 5.50
N LYS A 76 20.36 -5.96 4.22
CA LYS A 76 21.71 -5.61 3.73
C LYS A 76 22.15 -4.22 4.17
N TYR A 77 21.22 -3.27 4.27
CA TYR A 77 21.50 -1.87 4.64
C TYR A 77 21.08 -1.51 6.07
N GLY A 78 20.63 -2.49 6.86
CA GLY A 78 20.17 -2.26 8.24
C GLY A 78 18.95 -1.35 8.34
N ILE A 79 18.07 -1.37 7.32
CA ILE A 79 16.89 -0.50 7.23
C ILE A 79 15.67 -1.22 7.81
N PRO A 80 15.06 -0.70 8.87
CA PRO A 80 13.78 -1.17 9.36
C PRO A 80 12.63 -0.71 8.46
N ALA A 81 11.53 -1.46 8.46
CA ALA A 81 10.33 -1.12 7.70
C ALA A 81 9.05 -1.55 8.41
N THR A 82 7.93 -1.02 7.95
CA THR A 82 6.58 -1.45 8.31
C THR A 82 5.84 -1.91 7.07
N VAL A 83 5.21 -3.09 7.10
CA VAL A 83 4.33 -3.59 6.04
C VAL A 83 2.89 -3.53 6.54
N PHE A 84 2.06 -2.74 5.89
CA PHE A 84 0.63 -2.65 6.15
C PHE A 84 -0.10 -3.71 5.33
N VAL A 85 -0.88 -4.55 5.99
CA VAL A 85 -1.44 -5.77 5.40
C VAL A 85 -2.96 -5.73 5.36
N ALA A 86 -3.52 -5.90 4.17
CA ALA A 86 -4.93 -6.18 3.95
C ALA A 86 -5.18 -7.66 4.21
N SER A 87 -5.65 -7.99 5.43
CA SER A 87 -5.60 -9.35 5.98
C SER A 87 -6.43 -10.38 5.22
N GLY A 88 -7.49 -9.96 4.53
CA GLY A 88 -8.35 -10.85 3.75
C GLY A 88 -7.75 -11.31 2.41
N HIS A 89 -6.60 -10.77 2.01
CA HIS A 89 -5.89 -11.18 0.80
C HIS A 89 -4.71 -12.12 1.05
N LEU A 90 -4.43 -12.44 2.30
CA LEU A 90 -3.40 -13.43 2.65
C LEU A 90 -3.78 -14.83 2.15
N ASP A 91 -2.76 -15.71 2.07
CA ASP A 91 -2.93 -17.15 1.82
C ASP A 91 -3.64 -17.50 0.49
N GLY A 92 -3.25 -16.83 -0.60
CA GLY A 92 -3.77 -17.10 -1.94
C GLY A 92 -4.80 -16.08 -2.44
N GLY A 93 -5.08 -15.03 -1.67
CA GLY A 93 -5.90 -13.91 -2.11
C GLY A 93 -5.24 -13.06 -3.20
N ARG A 94 -6.01 -12.13 -3.74
CA ARG A 94 -5.55 -11.19 -4.76
C ARG A 94 -6.37 -9.91 -4.71
N MET A 95 -5.70 -8.78 -4.84
CA MET A 95 -6.39 -7.48 -4.94
C MET A 95 -7.19 -7.40 -6.24
N TRP A 96 -8.31 -6.68 -6.24
CA TRP A 96 -9.17 -6.54 -7.42
C TRP A 96 -8.45 -5.92 -8.63
N ASN A 97 -7.57 -4.94 -8.38
CA ASN A 97 -6.72 -4.33 -9.42
C ASN A 97 -5.71 -5.31 -9.99
N ASP A 98 -5.12 -6.17 -9.17
CA ASP A 98 -4.24 -7.24 -9.66
C ASP A 98 -5.00 -8.26 -10.49
N THR A 99 -6.22 -8.59 -10.10
CA THR A 99 -7.09 -9.47 -10.90
C THR A 99 -7.25 -8.91 -12.30
N ILE A 100 -7.50 -7.62 -12.47
CA ILE A 100 -7.61 -6.98 -13.79
C ILE A 100 -6.28 -7.03 -14.56
N VAL A 101 -5.16 -6.67 -13.92
CA VAL A 101 -3.84 -6.65 -14.58
C VAL A 101 -3.42 -8.05 -15.02
N GLU A 102 -3.54 -9.05 -14.14
CA GLU A 102 -3.13 -10.43 -14.46
C GLU A 102 -4.07 -11.07 -15.48
N SER A 103 -5.36 -10.76 -15.45
CA SER A 103 -6.29 -11.21 -16.51
C SER A 103 -5.89 -10.66 -17.86
N LEU A 104 -5.64 -9.35 -17.96
CA LEU A 104 -5.24 -8.71 -19.21
C LEU A 104 -3.86 -9.14 -19.71
N ARG A 105 -3.02 -9.69 -18.85
CA ARG A 105 -1.76 -10.30 -19.24
C ARG A 105 -1.96 -11.55 -20.11
N ILE A 106 -3.00 -12.32 -19.86
CA ILE A 106 -3.23 -13.66 -20.47
C ILE A 106 -4.44 -13.75 -21.39
N ILE A 107 -5.39 -12.81 -21.35
CA ILE A 107 -6.51 -12.75 -22.29
C ILE A 107 -5.96 -12.66 -23.73
N GLY A 108 -6.56 -13.44 -24.67
CA GLY A 108 -6.20 -13.38 -26.09
C GLY A 108 -6.40 -12.00 -26.72
N GLU A 109 -5.81 -11.76 -27.88
CA GLU A 109 -6.04 -10.54 -28.65
C GLU A 109 -7.51 -10.45 -29.11
N GLY A 110 -8.02 -9.23 -29.24
CA GLY A 110 -9.40 -8.95 -29.62
C GLY A 110 -9.99 -7.76 -28.90
N GLU A 111 -11.19 -7.92 -28.40
CA GLU A 111 -11.92 -6.88 -27.65
C GLU A 111 -12.45 -7.44 -26.33
N LEU A 112 -12.41 -6.62 -25.29
CA LEU A 112 -13.05 -6.85 -24.00
C LEU A 112 -14.23 -5.90 -23.86
N ASP A 113 -15.44 -6.46 -23.98
CA ASP A 113 -16.67 -5.70 -23.82
C ASP A 113 -17.07 -5.62 -22.34
N LEU A 114 -17.08 -4.40 -21.81
CA LEU A 114 -17.55 -4.05 -20.46
C LEU A 114 -18.78 -3.13 -20.52
N GLY A 115 -19.54 -3.17 -21.61
CA GLY A 115 -20.74 -2.34 -21.82
C GLY A 115 -21.81 -2.55 -20.74
N GLU A 116 -22.01 -3.78 -20.25
CA GLU A 116 -22.92 -4.09 -19.13
C GLU A 116 -22.56 -3.39 -17.81
N PHE A 117 -21.28 -3.02 -17.65
CA PHE A 117 -20.77 -2.25 -16.51
C PHE A 117 -20.76 -0.73 -16.78
N GLY A 118 -21.15 -0.30 -17.98
CA GLY A 118 -21.10 1.11 -18.41
C GLY A 118 -19.68 1.60 -18.75
N LEU A 119 -18.71 0.70 -18.94
CA LEU A 119 -17.31 1.03 -19.20
C LEU A 119 -16.93 1.00 -20.68
N GLY A 120 -17.82 0.43 -21.55
CA GLY A 120 -17.59 0.32 -22.98
C GLY A 120 -16.69 -0.82 -23.38
N VAL A 121 -16.11 -0.75 -24.59
CA VAL A 121 -15.31 -1.81 -25.21
C VAL A 121 -13.84 -1.39 -25.23
N PHE A 122 -12.94 -2.31 -24.86
CA PHE A 122 -11.50 -2.09 -24.79
C PHE A 122 -10.77 -3.02 -25.78
N PRO A 123 -9.88 -2.46 -26.62
CA PRO A 123 -9.05 -3.31 -27.49
C PRO A 123 -7.98 -4.03 -26.67
N ILE A 124 -7.75 -5.31 -26.96
CA ILE A 124 -6.73 -6.17 -26.39
C ILE A 124 -5.74 -6.54 -27.49
N GLY A 125 -4.56 -5.94 -27.46
CA GLY A 125 -3.52 -6.14 -28.46
C GLY A 125 -2.15 -6.40 -27.82
N ASP A 126 -1.17 -5.60 -28.22
CA ASP A 126 0.18 -5.62 -27.64
C ASP A 126 0.18 -5.23 -26.14
N THR A 127 1.34 -5.40 -25.50
CA THR A 127 1.51 -5.07 -24.07
C THR A 127 1.12 -3.62 -23.75
N GLY A 128 1.47 -2.67 -24.62
CA GLY A 128 1.13 -1.26 -24.42
C GLY A 128 -0.38 -1.00 -24.41
N THR A 129 -1.11 -1.68 -25.29
CA THR A 129 -2.59 -1.63 -25.36
C THR A 129 -3.21 -2.25 -24.12
N ARG A 130 -2.70 -3.41 -23.67
CA ARG A 130 -3.14 -4.11 -22.45
C ARG A 130 -2.94 -3.26 -21.20
N VAL A 131 -1.79 -2.61 -21.07
CA VAL A 131 -1.50 -1.68 -19.97
C VAL A 131 -2.49 -0.53 -19.95
N LYS A 132 -2.74 0.11 -21.09
CA LYS A 132 -3.73 1.20 -21.19
C LYS A 132 -5.14 0.71 -20.81
N CYS A 133 -5.53 -0.47 -21.26
CA CYS A 133 -6.80 -1.09 -20.92
C CYS A 133 -6.89 -1.30 -19.40
N ALA A 134 -5.91 -1.96 -18.78
CA ALA A 134 -5.87 -2.23 -17.34
C ALA A 134 -6.05 -0.94 -16.52
N TYR A 135 -5.22 0.06 -16.79
CA TYR A 135 -5.27 1.31 -16.02
C TYR A 135 -6.54 2.12 -16.29
N SER A 136 -7.16 1.99 -17.48
CA SER A 136 -8.45 2.63 -17.77
C SER A 136 -9.57 1.99 -16.99
N ILE A 137 -9.66 0.66 -16.95
CA ILE A 137 -10.64 -0.09 -16.16
C ILE A 137 -10.45 0.19 -14.67
N ILE A 138 -9.23 0.09 -14.16
CA ILE A 138 -8.92 0.36 -12.75
C ILE A 138 -9.35 1.79 -12.36
N ARG A 139 -9.01 2.78 -13.17
CA ARG A 139 -9.39 4.18 -12.92
C ARG A 139 -10.89 4.39 -12.91
N ALA A 140 -11.61 3.84 -13.88
CA ALA A 140 -13.05 3.95 -14.00
C ALA A 140 -13.79 3.23 -12.86
N SER A 141 -13.22 2.12 -12.37
CA SER A 141 -13.83 1.29 -11.31
C SER A 141 -13.48 1.75 -9.89
N LYS A 142 -12.41 2.53 -9.71
CA LYS A 142 -11.82 2.84 -8.38
C LYS A 142 -12.84 3.30 -7.35
N TYR A 143 -13.74 4.21 -7.72
CA TYR A 143 -14.73 4.81 -6.83
C TYR A 143 -16.14 4.21 -6.97
N LEU A 144 -16.29 3.11 -7.69
CA LEU A 144 -17.50 2.30 -7.63
C LEU A 144 -17.56 1.56 -6.28
N GLY A 145 -18.76 1.24 -5.83
CA GLY A 145 -18.93 0.43 -4.62
C GLY A 145 -18.17 -0.90 -4.71
N ASP A 146 -17.72 -1.41 -3.58
CA ASP A 146 -16.84 -2.60 -3.50
C ASP A 146 -17.42 -3.83 -4.23
N ALA A 147 -18.73 -4.10 -4.09
CA ALA A 147 -19.41 -5.16 -4.82
C ALA A 147 -19.28 -5.00 -6.34
N ARG A 148 -19.48 -3.77 -6.85
CA ARG A 148 -19.40 -3.51 -8.29
C ARG A 148 -17.97 -3.64 -8.83
N ARG A 149 -16.96 -3.23 -8.04
CA ARG A 149 -15.55 -3.45 -8.41
C ARG A 149 -15.22 -4.93 -8.51
N ARG A 150 -15.70 -5.75 -7.56
CA ARG A 150 -15.53 -7.19 -7.58
C ARG A 150 -16.18 -7.82 -8.81
N GLU A 151 -17.43 -7.47 -9.09
CA GLU A 151 -18.13 -7.96 -10.29
C GLU A 151 -17.33 -7.70 -11.57
N ILE A 152 -16.81 -6.46 -11.73
CA ILE A 152 -15.98 -6.10 -12.88
C ILE A 152 -14.71 -6.96 -12.93
N ALA A 153 -13.99 -7.09 -11.81
CA ALA A 153 -12.75 -7.85 -11.74
C ALA A 153 -13.01 -9.34 -12.03
N GLU A 154 -14.06 -9.91 -11.48
CA GLU A 154 -14.46 -11.30 -11.71
C GLU A 154 -14.90 -11.54 -13.17
N TYR A 155 -15.64 -10.60 -13.75
CA TYR A 155 -15.99 -10.67 -15.16
C TYR A 155 -14.76 -10.65 -16.06
N VAL A 156 -13.82 -9.74 -15.82
CA VAL A 156 -12.54 -9.69 -16.56
C VAL A 156 -11.76 -10.99 -16.36
N ALA A 157 -11.71 -11.53 -15.13
CA ALA A 157 -11.07 -12.80 -14.82
C ALA A 157 -11.72 -13.97 -15.54
N SER A 158 -13.05 -13.97 -15.72
CA SER A 158 -13.77 -15.03 -16.44
C SER A 158 -13.40 -15.16 -17.92
N LYS A 159 -12.79 -14.10 -18.50
CA LYS A 159 -12.28 -14.10 -19.88
C LYS A 159 -10.83 -14.56 -19.98
N ALA A 160 -10.17 -14.71 -18.83
CA ALA A 160 -8.80 -15.17 -18.72
C ALA A 160 -8.75 -16.67 -18.37
N GLY A 161 -7.56 -17.24 -18.37
CA GLY A 161 -7.32 -18.58 -17.82
C GLY A 161 -7.07 -18.52 -16.31
N GLU A 162 -6.26 -19.46 -15.83
CA GLU A 162 -5.85 -19.51 -14.42
C GLU A 162 -4.96 -18.30 -14.07
N LEU A 163 -5.31 -17.61 -12.99
CA LEU A 163 -4.59 -16.45 -12.50
C LEU A 163 -3.67 -16.83 -11.35
N PRO A 164 -2.54 -16.11 -11.14
CA PRO A 164 -1.61 -16.38 -10.03
C PRO A 164 -2.30 -16.18 -8.67
N ASP A 165 -2.05 -17.11 -7.75
CA ASP A 165 -2.52 -17.09 -6.35
C ASP A 165 -1.43 -16.74 -5.33
N ASN A 166 -0.23 -16.40 -5.80
CA ASN A 166 0.99 -16.20 -5.01
C ASN A 166 1.47 -14.73 -4.97
N LEU A 167 0.61 -13.78 -5.32
CA LEU A 167 0.97 -12.37 -5.32
C LEU A 167 1.05 -11.77 -3.91
N MET A 168 0.25 -12.30 -2.97
CA MET A 168 0.16 -11.79 -1.62
C MET A 168 0.96 -12.66 -0.65
N LEU A 169 1.30 -12.09 0.52
CA LEU A 169 1.94 -12.83 1.60
C LEU A 169 1.05 -13.98 2.08
N THR A 170 1.68 -15.07 2.50
CA THR A 170 1.02 -16.07 3.33
C THR A 170 1.15 -15.71 4.81
N SER A 171 0.25 -16.22 5.66
CA SER A 171 0.32 -16.08 7.12
C SER A 171 1.66 -16.59 7.68
N ALA A 172 2.24 -17.63 7.08
CA ALA A 172 3.57 -18.13 7.45
C ALA A 172 4.67 -17.10 7.12
N ARG A 173 4.68 -16.57 5.90
CA ARG A 173 5.65 -15.54 5.48
C ARG A 173 5.50 -14.24 6.25
N LEU A 174 4.27 -13.89 6.68
CA LEU A 174 4.02 -12.74 7.53
C LEU A 174 4.67 -12.89 8.90
N ARG A 175 4.60 -14.10 9.51
CA ARG A 175 5.30 -14.41 10.76
C ARG A 175 6.83 -14.35 10.58
N ASP A 176 7.37 -14.92 9.49
CA ASP A 176 8.80 -14.88 9.20
C ASP A 176 9.28 -13.42 9.04
N LEU A 177 8.51 -12.59 8.36
CA LEU A 177 8.82 -11.18 8.13
C LEU A 177 8.84 -10.39 9.46
N SER A 178 7.87 -10.64 10.33
CA SER A 178 7.81 -10.07 11.67
C SER A 178 8.98 -10.54 12.55
N ALA A 179 9.32 -11.83 12.51
CA ALA A 179 10.47 -12.38 13.23
C ALA A 179 11.82 -11.82 12.73
N ALA A 180 11.89 -11.43 11.46
CA ALA A 180 13.04 -10.73 10.87
C ALA A 180 13.12 -9.24 11.26
N GLY A 181 12.22 -8.73 12.12
CA GLY A 181 12.25 -7.38 12.65
C GLY A 181 11.50 -6.34 11.79
N VAL A 182 10.70 -6.78 10.82
CA VAL A 182 9.80 -5.89 10.07
C VAL A 182 8.50 -5.72 10.85
N ASP A 183 8.09 -4.49 11.09
CA ASP A 183 6.81 -4.21 11.75
C ASP A 183 5.64 -4.51 10.83
N ILE A 184 4.56 -5.06 11.39
CA ILE A 184 3.32 -5.29 10.65
C ILE A 184 2.26 -4.31 11.12
N GLY A 185 1.67 -3.59 10.17
CA GLY A 185 0.58 -2.65 10.40
C GLY A 185 -0.75 -3.15 9.82
N GLY A 186 -1.87 -2.56 10.28
CA GLY A 186 -3.21 -2.86 9.76
C GLY A 186 -3.53 -2.08 8.49
N HIS A 187 -4.25 -2.73 7.55
CA HIS A 187 -4.70 -2.11 6.29
C HIS A 187 -6.11 -2.60 5.89
N THR A 188 -7.00 -2.74 6.88
CA THR A 188 -8.35 -3.33 6.77
C THR A 188 -8.33 -4.85 6.48
N VAL A 189 -9.48 -5.43 6.22
CA VAL A 189 -9.62 -6.82 5.77
C VAL A 189 -9.49 -6.89 4.24
N SER A 190 -10.39 -6.21 3.51
CA SER A 190 -10.57 -6.36 2.05
C SER A 190 -10.07 -5.16 1.23
N HIS A 191 -9.39 -4.20 1.87
CA HIS A 191 -8.87 -2.98 1.25
C HIS A 191 -9.95 -2.11 0.55
N PRO A 192 -11.10 -1.83 1.19
CA PRO A 192 -12.11 -0.96 0.62
C PRO A 192 -11.71 0.53 0.73
N ILE A 193 -12.34 1.39 -0.05
CA ILE A 193 -12.35 2.82 0.21
C ILE A 193 -13.34 3.07 1.34
N LEU A 194 -12.85 3.40 2.53
CA LEU A 194 -13.66 3.48 3.75
C LEU A 194 -14.82 4.48 3.62
N ALA A 195 -14.58 5.64 2.98
CA ALA A 195 -15.62 6.65 2.75
C ALA A 195 -16.77 6.16 1.85
N GLY A 196 -16.60 5.06 1.14
CA GLY A 196 -17.62 4.42 0.30
C GLY A 196 -18.47 3.37 1.04
N LEU A 197 -18.19 3.13 2.32
CA LEU A 197 -18.88 2.12 3.13
C LEU A 197 -19.83 2.78 4.16
N PRO A 198 -20.92 2.07 4.54
CA PRO A 198 -21.61 2.36 5.79
C PRO A 198 -20.63 2.29 6.98
N ILE A 199 -20.80 3.17 7.97
CA ILE A 199 -19.84 3.34 9.06
C ILE A 199 -19.59 2.04 9.87
N GLU A 200 -20.60 1.20 10.04
CA GLU A 200 -20.45 -0.07 10.73
C GLU A 200 -19.62 -1.08 9.91
N GLN A 201 -19.76 -1.10 8.59
CA GLN A 201 -18.90 -1.92 7.74
C GLN A 201 -17.44 -1.43 7.75
N ALA A 202 -17.23 -0.10 7.76
CA ALA A 202 -15.89 0.47 7.93
C ALA A 202 -15.28 0.07 9.29
N ARG A 203 -16.08 0.02 10.36
CA ARG A 203 -15.66 -0.48 11.67
C ARG A 203 -15.24 -1.96 11.60
N GLU A 204 -16.05 -2.80 10.98
CA GLU A 204 -15.77 -4.23 10.82
C GLU A 204 -14.46 -4.46 10.02
N GLU A 205 -14.25 -3.70 8.97
CA GLU A 205 -13.02 -3.74 8.16
C GLU A 205 -11.77 -3.37 8.96
N ILE A 206 -11.83 -2.32 9.77
CA ILE A 206 -10.71 -1.86 10.60
C ILE A 206 -10.44 -2.83 11.75
N GLN A 207 -11.46 -3.19 12.52
CA GLN A 207 -11.33 -4.06 13.70
C GLN A 207 -11.05 -5.51 13.29
N GLY A 208 -11.72 -6.01 12.25
CA GLY A 208 -11.53 -7.35 11.72
C GLY A 208 -10.11 -7.56 11.20
N GLY A 209 -9.59 -6.58 10.45
CA GLY A 209 -8.20 -6.61 9.98
C GLY A 209 -7.19 -6.64 11.13
N ARG A 210 -7.40 -5.82 12.17
CA ARG A 210 -6.55 -5.82 13.37
C ARG A 210 -6.59 -7.15 14.12
N ALA A 211 -7.78 -7.71 14.31
CA ALA A 211 -7.98 -8.97 15.01
C ALA A 211 -7.36 -10.16 14.24
N ALA A 212 -7.54 -10.21 12.91
CA ALA A 212 -6.95 -11.24 12.06
C ALA A 212 -5.41 -11.24 12.17
N LEU A 213 -4.80 -10.06 12.05
CA LEU A 213 -3.34 -9.92 12.18
C LEU A 213 -2.86 -10.25 13.60
N ALA A 214 -3.61 -9.88 14.64
CA ALA A 214 -3.30 -10.26 16.01
C ALA A 214 -3.30 -11.78 16.21
N GLY A 215 -4.25 -12.48 15.59
CA GLY A 215 -4.32 -13.95 15.61
C GLY A 215 -3.13 -14.61 14.92
N ILE A 216 -2.62 -14.04 13.83
CA ILE A 216 -1.46 -14.56 13.10
C ILE A 216 -0.15 -14.29 13.85
N LEU A 217 -0.01 -13.08 14.42
CA LEU A 217 1.26 -12.59 14.99
C LEU A 217 1.39 -12.80 16.50
N GLY A 218 0.31 -13.16 17.20
CA GLY A 218 0.25 -13.25 18.66
C GLY A 218 0.18 -11.90 19.39
N GLN A 219 0.20 -10.78 18.64
CA GLN A 219 0.06 -9.42 19.16
C GLN A 219 -0.62 -8.51 18.11
N PRO A 220 -1.43 -7.54 18.54
CA PRO A 220 -2.13 -6.67 17.60
C PRO A 220 -1.16 -5.65 16.97
N PRO A 221 -1.38 -5.28 15.69
CA PRO A 221 -0.63 -4.18 15.07
C PRO A 221 -0.92 -2.85 15.77
N ARG A 222 0.12 -2.01 15.91
CA ARG A 222 0.06 -0.72 16.60
C ARG A 222 -0.33 0.42 15.66
N ILE A 223 -0.02 0.32 14.37
CA ILE A 223 -0.18 1.40 13.40
C ILE A 223 -1.09 0.94 12.25
N PHE A 224 -1.90 1.86 11.74
CA PHE A 224 -2.83 1.65 10.64
C PHE A 224 -2.40 2.44 9.39
N ALA A 225 -2.75 1.94 8.21
CA ALA A 225 -2.74 2.72 6.96
C ALA A 225 -4.14 2.74 6.37
N TYR A 226 -4.64 3.94 6.02
CA TYR A 226 -5.92 4.05 5.34
C TYR A 226 -5.80 3.56 3.90
N PRO A 227 -6.64 2.63 3.41
CA PRO A 227 -6.68 2.26 2.00
C PRO A 227 -6.82 3.49 1.10
N ASN A 228 -5.96 3.60 0.09
CA ASN A 228 -5.79 4.79 -0.76
C ASN A 228 -5.37 6.07 -0.02
N GLY A 229 -5.92 6.38 1.14
CA GLY A 229 -5.46 7.29 2.16
C GLY A 229 -5.50 8.78 1.83
N ARG A 230 -6.42 9.25 0.97
CA ARG A 230 -6.68 10.68 0.74
C ARG A 230 -7.81 11.16 1.62
N ARG A 231 -7.51 12.14 2.50
CA ARG A 231 -8.52 12.75 3.36
C ARG A 231 -9.67 13.32 2.52
N ASP A 232 -10.89 13.22 3.05
CA ASP A 232 -12.15 13.71 2.48
C ASP A 232 -12.56 13.04 1.15
N GLN A 233 -11.77 12.10 0.66
CA GLN A 233 -12.04 11.30 -0.53
C GLN A 233 -12.12 9.80 -0.20
N ASP A 234 -11.13 9.28 0.53
CA ASP A 234 -11.01 7.85 0.82
C ASP A 234 -11.37 7.55 2.29
N TYR A 235 -11.25 8.54 3.18
CA TYR A 235 -11.63 8.50 4.60
C TYR A 235 -11.94 9.92 5.11
N ASN A 236 -12.61 10.02 6.27
CA ASN A 236 -12.95 11.27 6.97
C ASN A 236 -12.70 11.15 8.48
N ASP A 237 -13.13 12.14 9.27
CA ASP A 237 -12.90 12.18 10.72
C ASP A 237 -13.61 11.06 11.48
N GLU A 238 -14.76 10.57 11.01
CA GLU A 238 -15.42 9.42 11.60
C GLU A 238 -14.55 8.16 11.51
N HIS A 239 -13.90 7.95 10.36
CA HIS A 239 -12.95 6.84 10.17
C HIS A 239 -11.68 7.00 11.02
N VAL A 240 -11.21 8.24 11.22
CA VAL A 240 -10.11 8.51 12.18
C VAL A 240 -10.51 8.08 13.59
N GLN A 241 -11.76 8.38 13.98
CA GLN A 241 -12.26 7.94 15.29
C GLN A 241 -12.38 6.42 15.38
N LEU A 242 -12.86 5.73 14.32
CA LEU A 242 -12.88 4.26 14.28
C LEU A 242 -11.50 3.63 14.46
N VAL A 243 -10.46 4.21 13.85
CA VAL A 243 -9.07 3.73 14.00
C VAL A 243 -8.58 3.90 15.44
N LYS A 244 -8.90 5.03 16.09
CA LYS A 244 -8.62 5.25 17.52
C LYS A 244 -9.36 4.23 18.40
N ASP A 245 -10.65 4.06 18.18
CA ASP A 245 -11.51 3.15 18.95
C ASP A 245 -11.08 1.68 18.78
N ALA A 246 -10.54 1.32 17.61
CA ALA A 246 -9.97 0.01 17.37
C ALA A 246 -8.66 -0.24 18.15
N GLY A 247 -8.09 0.80 18.78
CA GLY A 247 -6.89 0.70 19.61
C GLY A 247 -5.58 0.77 18.82
N PHE A 248 -5.57 1.36 17.63
CA PHE A 248 -4.33 1.76 16.97
C PHE A 248 -3.76 3.01 17.64
N GLU A 249 -2.46 3.14 17.63
CA GLU A 249 -1.73 4.24 18.28
C GLU A 249 -1.40 5.39 17.32
N ALA A 250 -1.37 5.11 16.03
CA ALA A 250 -1.15 6.08 14.97
C ALA A 250 -1.68 5.55 13.63
N ALA A 251 -1.82 6.43 12.64
CA ALA A 251 -2.14 6.02 11.29
C ALA A 251 -1.42 6.88 10.24
N VAL A 252 -1.17 6.28 9.07
CA VAL A 252 -0.49 6.92 7.95
C VAL A 252 -1.45 7.13 6.77
N VAL A 253 -1.19 8.19 6.01
CA VAL A 253 -1.99 8.60 4.85
C VAL A 253 -1.11 8.75 3.61
N THR A 254 -1.72 9.01 2.45
CA THR A 254 -0.99 9.22 1.19
C THR A 254 -0.82 10.69 0.82
N ASN A 255 -1.27 11.61 1.67
CA ASN A 255 -1.00 13.03 1.51
C ASN A 255 0.50 13.29 1.59
N VAL A 256 1.04 13.99 0.58
CA VAL A 256 2.48 14.25 0.48
C VAL A 256 2.93 15.28 1.50
N GLY A 257 3.91 14.92 2.33
CA GLY A 257 4.48 15.81 3.33
C GLY A 257 5.41 15.10 4.30
N VAL A 258 5.85 15.82 5.30
CA VAL A 258 6.62 15.32 6.45
C VAL A 258 5.88 15.60 7.75
N ALA A 259 5.97 14.68 8.68
CA ALA A 259 5.47 14.86 10.04
C ALA A 259 6.46 15.66 10.91
N GLY A 260 5.94 16.43 11.83
CA GLY A 260 6.70 17.20 12.81
C GLY A 260 5.82 17.55 14.00
N GLU A 261 6.30 18.44 14.85
CA GLU A 261 5.53 18.90 16.00
C GLU A 261 4.16 19.45 15.60
N GLY A 262 3.10 18.96 16.26
CA GLY A 262 1.71 19.32 15.98
C GLY A 262 1.07 18.56 14.79
N THR A 263 1.76 17.59 14.19
CA THR A 263 1.13 16.69 13.20
C THR A 263 0.20 15.70 13.91
N ASP A 264 -1.02 15.54 13.39
CA ASP A 264 -1.94 14.52 13.88
C ASP A 264 -1.36 13.11 13.67
N LEU A 265 -1.17 12.37 14.76
CA LEU A 265 -0.59 11.03 14.74
C LEU A 265 -1.45 10.03 13.96
N TYR A 266 -2.73 10.30 13.80
CA TYR A 266 -3.63 9.44 13.03
C TYR A 266 -3.76 9.85 11.56
N GLN A 267 -2.93 10.79 11.10
CA GLN A 267 -2.88 11.27 9.73
C GLN A 267 -1.45 11.60 9.29
N LEU A 268 -0.48 10.73 9.62
CA LEU A 268 0.93 10.93 9.30
C LEU A 268 1.16 10.91 7.78
N PRO A 269 1.70 11.98 7.19
CA PRO A 269 1.88 12.09 5.75
C PRO A 269 2.98 11.17 5.25
N ARG A 270 2.83 10.71 4.02
CA ARG A 270 3.83 9.89 3.32
C ARG A 270 4.01 10.39 1.88
N PHE A 271 5.02 9.87 1.20
CA PHE A 271 5.15 10.04 -0.24
C PHE A 271 5.68 8.77 -0.91
N THR A 272 5.38 8.60 -2.20
CA THR A 272 5.86 7.48 -3.01
C THR A 272 7.09 7.92 -3.80
N PRO A 273 8.23 7.20 -3.70
CA PRO A 273 9.44 7.51 -4.42
C PRO A 273 9.39 6.97 -5.87
N TRP A 274 8.88 7.77 -6.79
CA TRP A 274 8.67 7.39 -8.20
C TRP A 274 9.87 7.67 -9.10
N ASP A 275 10.95 8.18 -8.52
CA ASP A 275 12.11 8.61 -9.29
C ASP A 275 12.92 7.40 -9.77
N LYS A 276 13.24 7.41 -11.05
CA LYS A 276 14.03 6.36 -11.73
C LYS A 276 15.52 6.69 -11.81
N SER A 277 16.00 7.70 -11.06
CA SER A 277 17.40 8.04 -10.94
C SER A 277 17.76 8.58 -9.56
N GLU A 278 18.96 8.27 -9.08
CA GLU A 278 19.46 8.67 -7.75
C GLU A 278 19.40 10.18 -7.54
N LEU A 279 19.82 10.97 -8.53
CA LEU A 279 19.84 12.43 -8.41
C LEU A 279 18.42 13.01 -8.21
N ARG A 280 17.44 12.57 -9.03
CA ARG A 280 16.06 13.03 -8.91
C ARG A 280 15.46 12.62 -7.57
N TYR A 281 15.72 11.40 -7.12
CA TYR A 281 15.30 10.91 -5.82
C TYR A 281 15.84 11.79 -4.68
N MET A 282 17.16 12.09 -4.67
CA MET A 282 17.76 12.95 -3.65
C MET A 282 17.17 14.37 -3.65
N VAL A 283 16.98 14.97 -4.83
CA VAL A 283 16.35 16.30 -4.96
C VAL A 283 14.91 16.27 -4.43
N ARG A 284 14.14 15.24 -4.74
CA ARG A 284 12.77 15.07 -4.24
C ARG A 284 12.74 14.88 -2.72
N MET A 285 13.63 14.07 -2.16
CA MET A 285 13.76 13.89 -0.72
C MET A 285 14.07 15.23 -0.02
N ALA A 286 15.03 15.99 -0.53
CA ALA A 286 15.37 17.31 -0.01
C ALA A 286 14.20 18.32 -0.12
N TRP A 287 13.44 18.24 -1.19
CA TRP A 287 12.27 19.11 -1.37
C TRP A 287 11.12 18.72 -0.44
N ASN A 288 10.81 17.43 -0.33
CA ASN A 288 9.75 16.94 0.56
C ASN A 288 10.05 17.25 2.03
N ALA A 289 11.31 17.20 2.46
CA ALA A 289 11.73 17.56 3.82
C ALA A 289 11.35 19.00 4.24
N ARG A 290 11.01 19.88 3.28
CA ARG A 290 10.55 21.25 3.53
C ARG A 290 9.02 21.38 3.63
N ARG A 291 8.26 20.30 3.36
CA ARG A 291 6.79 20.28 3.34
C ARG A 291 6.21 19.74 4.65
N LEU A 292 6.45 20.48 5.74
CA LEU A 292 5.83 20.15 7.03
C LEU A 292 4.31 20.27 6.91
N VAL A 293 3.59 19.18 7.15
CA VAL A 293 2.12 19.17 7.20
C VAL A 293 1.70 19.36 8.65
N LYS A 294 1.19 20.55 8.95
CA LYS A 294 0.46 20.84 10.20
C LYS A 294 -1.02 20.66 9.89
N HIS A 295 -1.60 19.56 10.31
CA HIS A 295 -3.05 19.48 10.45
C HIS A 295 -3.39 20.13 11.77
N THR A 296 -3.92 21.32 11.73
CA THR A 296 -4.47 21.97 12.91
C THR A 296 -5.63 21.08 13.37
N ILE A 297 -5.52 20.56 14.58
CA ILE A 297 -6.65 19.91 15.26
C ILE A 297 -7.67 21.03 15.43
N ALA A 298 -8.82 20.91 14.73
CA ALA A 298 -9.97 21.78 14.94
C ALA A 298 -10.74 21.32 16.16
#